data_9b726fb9e149d400f4b14861149f8500
#
_entry.id   9b726fb9e149d400f4b14861149f8500
#
_cell.length_a   1.000
_cell.length_b   1.000
_cell.length_c   1.000
_cell.angle_alpha   90.00
_cell.angle_beta   90.00
_cell.angle_gamma   90.00
#
_symmetry.space_group_name_H-M   'P 1'
#
loop_
_entity.id
_entity.type
_entity.pdbx_description
1 polymer ?
#
loop_
_entity_poly.entity_id
_entity_poly.type
_entity_poly.pdbx_seq_one_letter_code
_entity_poly.pdbx_strand_id
1 'polypeptide(L)'
;MPLPRRAAQLEKTADGIIDDAVAAAYADRMTETASQLRQLAAARGDWAAMAAIRPAFRRMGAVRGENPEKERIQALLKPCKDALKKLTVPFETRQKELLVDMAVMAPAMLALTDLTAEFTRRYQAEKVRRNAMDFSDQEHYAIELLLAEGQPTELARQVAGRYREIMVDEYQDTNDVQNCIFSAISRQEQNLFTVGDVKQSIYRFRLADPTIFLRKYNAYTPAAQAEDGQPRKVLLSQNFRSRASVLDACNAIFQSIMSAEMGEMDYGPEERLNFGAAYYPPHDDTAAEFHLIDVSDTEEEHFDRTAVEARFVANRIRRMLDEGYCVNGGDGLRRCTPEDFVILMRSPRSRLKAFSAALAARENLAVYQAGGVYDAGKLDRKALNDVL
;
A
#
# COMPACT_ATOMS: atom_id res chain seq x y z
N MET A 1 -10.65 3.70 9.64
CA MET A 1 -10.46 4.36 10.96
C MET A 1 -11.31 3.66 12.01
N PRO A 2 -10.73 3.23 13.17
CA PRO A 2 -11.50 2.63 14.28
C PRO A 2 -12.56 3.59 14.81
N LEU A 3 -13.71 3.03 15.25
CA LEU A 3 -14.84 3.83 15.75
C LEU A 3 -14.48 4.82 16.87
N PRO A 4 -13.66 4.45 17.89
CA PRO A 4 -13.26 5.38 18.94
C PRO A 4 -12.48 6.59 18.44
N ARG A 5 -11.61 6.40 17.43
CA ARG A 5 -10.84 7.52 16.84
C ARG A 5 -11.72 8.45 16.03
N ARG A 6 -12.72 7.91 15.30
CA ARG A 6 -13.73 8.74 14.60
C ARG A 6 -14.54 9.57 15.58
N ALA A 7 -14.94 8.97 16.71
CA ALA A 7 -15.65 9.69 17.77
C ALA A 7 -14.82 10.84 18.34
N ALA A 8 -13.55 10.58 18.69
CA ALA A 8 -12.66 11.61 19.21
C ALA A 8 -12.40 12.74 18.21
N GLN A 9 -12.28 12.41 16.91
CA GLN A 9 -12.12 13.42 15.86
C GLN A 9 -13.36 14.32 15.73
N LEU A 10 -14.57 13.73 15.80
CA LEU A 10 -15.82 14.52 15.76
C LEU A 10 -15.93 15.46 16.96
N GLU A 11 -15.63 14.98 18.18
CA GLU A 11 -15.66 15.80 19.39
C GLU A 11 -14.65 16.96 19.29
N LYS A 12 -13.38 16.66 18.95
CA LYS A 12 -12.35 17.69 18.78
C LYS A 12 -12.74 18.74 17.72
N THR A 13 -13.42 18.31 16.65
CA THR A 13 -13.86 19.24 15.61
C THR A 13 -15.05 20.05 16.08
N ALA A 14 -15.97 19.47 16.85
CA ALA A 14 -17.11 20.18 17.41
C ALA A 14 -16.67 21.32 18.36
N ASP A 15 -15.69 21.03 19.23
CA ASP A 15 -15.12 22.01 20.17
C ASP A 15 -14.33 23.12 19.48
N GLY A 16 -13.85 22.88 18.26
CA GLY A 16 -13.01 23.82 17.48
C GLY A 16 -13.77 24.60 16.41
N ILE A 17 -15.11 24.58 16.39
CA ILE A 17 -15.89 25.36 15.43
C ILE A 17 -15.86 26.85 15.83
N ILE A 18 -15.45 27.71 14.89
CA ILE A 18 -15.24 29.14 15.09
C ILE A 18 -16.50 29.95 14.70
N ASP A 19 -17.22 29.50 13.67
CA ASP A 19 -18.44 30.16 13.17
C ASP A 19 -19.64 29.80 14.06
N ASP A 20 -20.21 30.80 14.76
CA ASP A 20 -21.33 30.60 15.68
C ASP A 20 -22.57 29.99 15.02
N ALA A 21 -22.88 30.34 13.77
CA ALA A 21 -23.98 29.75 13.02
C ALA A 21 -23.74 28.29 12.67
N VAL A 22 -22.51 27.94 12.33
CA VAL A 22 -22.10 26.56 12.09
C VAL A 22 -22.07 25.78 13.39
N ALA A 23 -21.56 26.34 14.48
CA ALA A 23 -21.57 25.72 15.80
C ALA A 23 -22.99 25.39 16.25
N ALA A 24 -23.90 26.34 16.19
CA ALA A 24 -25.31 26.15 16.55
C ALA A 24 -26.02 25.08 15.70
N ALA A 25 -25.61 24.90 14.44
CA ALA A 25 -26.22 23.93 13.53
C ALA A 25 -25.64 22.52 13.63
N TYR A 26 -24.36 22.38 13.99
CA TYR A 26 -23.59 21.13 13.81
C TYR A 26 -22.94 20.57 15.08
N ALA A 27 -22.59 21.37 16.10
CA ALA A 27 -21.85 20.93 17.27
C ALA A 27 -22.55 19.79 18.02
N ASP A 28 -23.81 19.99 18.41
CA ASP A 28 -24.61 18.96 19.09
C ASP A 28 -24.70 17.66 18.32
N ARG A 29 -24.80 17.75 16.99
CA ARG A 29 -24.89 16.58 16.14
C ARG A 29 -23.58 15.82 16.02
N MET A 30 -22.47 16.52 15.99
CA MET A 30 -21.16 15.88 15.98
C MET A 30 -20.93 15.13 17.28
N THR A 31 -21.25 15.74 18.41
CA THR A 31 -21.16 15.13 19.73
C THR A 31 -22.12 13.94 19.87
N GLU A 32 -23.36 14.05 19.39
CA GLU A 32 -24.31 12.93 19.39
C GLU A 32 -23.83 11.77 18.52
N THR A 33 -23.31 12.06 17.33
CA THR A 33 -22.74 11.03 16.43
C THR A 33 -21.51 10.37 17.05
N ALA A 34 -20.65 11.13 17.71
CA ALA A 34 -19.49 10.62 18.44
C ALA A 34 -19.90 9.70 19.60
N SER A 35 -20.92 10.10 20.38
CA SER A 35 -21.49 9.28 21.45
C SER A 35 -22.02 7.94 20.92
N GLN A 36 -22.77 7.95 19.82
CA GLN A 36 -23.27 6.71 19.19
C GLN A 36 -22.15 5.80 18.68
N LEU A 37 -21.07 6.36 18.11
CA LEU A 37 -19.90 5.58 17.73
C LEU A 37 -19.20 4.94 18.93
N ARG A 38 -19.12 5.62 20.07
CA ARG A 38 -18.57 5.07 21.33
C ARG A 38 -19.45 3.97 21.89
N GLN A 39 -20.78 4.17 21.89
CA GLN A 39 -21.73 3.14 22.34
C GLN A 39 -21.59 1.86 21.48
N LEU A 40 -21.48 2.02 20.16
CA LEU A 40 -21.30 0.88 19.26
C LEU A 40 -19.97 0.16 19.50
N ALA A 41 -18.90 0.92 19.77
CA ALA A 41 -17.59 0.34 20.10
C ALA A 41 -17.60 -0.41 21.44
N ALA A 42 -18.30 0.12 22.44
CA ALA A 42 -18.43 -0.48 23.76
C ALA A 42 -19.30 -1.76 23.76
N ALA A 43 -20.31 -1.80 22.88
CA ALA A 43 -21.20 -2.96 22.72
C ALA A 43 -20.59 -4.12 21.92
N ARG A 44 -19.33 -3.99 21.48
CA ARG A 44 -18.65 -5.01 20.67
C ARG A 44 -18.62 -6.36 21.41
N GLY A 45 -19.14 -7.41 20.75
CA GLY A 45 -19.20 -8.76 21.31
C GLY A 45 -20.50 -9.08 22.06
N ASP A 46 -21.35 -8.09 22.32
CA ASP A 46 -22.66 -8.27 22.91
C ASP A 46 -23.76 -8.02 21.88
N TRP A 47 -24.42 -9.08 21.41
CA TRP A 47 -25.50 -8.97 20.43
C TRP A 47 -26.67 -8.13 20.94
N ALA A 48 -27.08 -8.32 22.20
CA ALA A 48 -28.25 -7.62 22.75
C ALA A 48 -27.97 -6.12 22.88
N ALA A 49 -26.77 -5.76 23.35
CA ALA A 49 -26.32 -4.37 23.42
C ALA A 49 -26.25 -3.74 22.02
N MET A 50 -25.67 -4.44 21.03
CA MET A 50 -25.61 -3.96 19.65
C MET A 50 -27.02 -3.80 19.04
N ALA A 51 -27.91 -4.75 19.28
CA ALA A 51 -29.29 -4.71 18.77
C ALA A 51 -30.15 -3.62 19.43
N ALA A 52 -29.78 -3.12 20.60
CA ALA A 52 -30.44 -2.01 21.27
C ALA A 52 -30.07 -0.64 20.68
N ILE A 53 -28.93 -0.53 20.00
CA ILE A 53 -28.46 0.72 19.42
C ILE A 53 -29.30 1.06 18.19
N ARG A 54 -29.98 2.21 18.23
CA ARG A 54 -30.76 2.77 17.12
C ARG A 54 -30.14 4.08 16.70
N PRO A 55 -29.37 4.13 15.59
CA PRO A 55 -28.76 5.37 15.15
C PRO A 55 -29.80 6.44 14.86
N ALA A 56 -29.79 7.51 15.61
CA ALA A 56 -30.64 8.66 15.42
C ALA A 56 -29.81 9.80 14.81
N PHE A 57 -30.37 10.47 13.81
CA PHE A 57 -29.73 11.62 13.18
C PHE A 57 -30.65 12.79 13.19
N ARG A 58 -30.43 13.74 14.10
CA ARG A 58 -31.18 14.99 14.15
C ARG A 58 -31.14 15.73 12.82
N ARG A 59 -32.20 16.46 12.49
CA ARG A 59 -32.18 17.41 11.37
C ARG A 59 -31.20 18.54 11.70
N MET A 60 -30.42 18.95 10.72
CA MET A 60 -29.46 20.04 10.87
C MET A 60 -30.17 21.37 10.67
N GLY A 61 -29.74 22.40 11.39
CA GLY A 61 -30.06 23.78 11.09
C GLY A 61 -29.58 24.19 9.70
N ALA A 62 -30.29 25.14 9.09
CA ALA A 62 -29.90 25.64 7.77
C ALA A 62 -28.83 26.73 7.94
N VAL A 63 -27.60 26.46 7.57
CA VAL A 63 -26.56 27.48 7.36
C VAL A 63 -26.66 27.91 5.90
N ARG A 64 -27.02 29.16 5.63
CA ARG A 64 -27.20 29.74 4.29
C ARG A 64 -25.82 30.11 3.72
N GLY A 65 -25.67 29.95 2.41
CA GLY A 65 -24.45 30.30 1.66
C GLY A 65 -23.37 29.21 1.65
N GLU A 66 -22.32 29.46 0.88
CA GLU A 66 -21.10 28.65 0.85
C GLU A 66 -20.26 28.94 2.11
N ASN A 67 -19.92 27.92 2.86
CA ASN A 67 -19.12 28.02 4.08
C ASN A 67 -18.15 26.83 4.15
N PRO A 68 -16.84 27.08 4.03
CA PRO A 68 -15.81 26.02 4.02
C PRO A 68 -15.81 25.16 5.28
N GLU A 69 -16.12 25.74 6.45
CA GLU A 69 -16.20 25.01 7.72
C GLU A 69 -17.37 24.03 7.72
N LYS A 70 -18.54 24.45 7.22
CA LYS A 70 -19.71 23.58 7.01
C LYS A 70 -19.38 22.40 6.09
N GLU A 71 -18.70 22.64 4.97
CA GLU A 71 -18.32 21.59 4.03
C GLU A 71 -17.37 20.58 4.65
N ARG A 72 -16.35 21.06 5.38
CA ARG A 72 -15.43 20.22 6.14
C ARG A 72 -16.14 19.33 7.15
N ILE A 73 -17.09 19.89 7.92
CA ILE A 73 -17.87 19.15 8.91
C ILE A 73 -18.76 18.10 8.24
N GLN A 74 -19.41 18.44 7.13
CA GLN A 74 -20.23 17.49 6.38
C GLN A 74 -19.41 16.32 5.82
N ALA A 75 -18.22 16.59 5.33
CA ALA A 75 -17.29 15.56 4.85
C ALA A 75 -16.86 14.60 5.96
N LEU A 76 -16.72 15.07 7.21
CA LEU A 76 -16.40 14.23 8.37
C LEU A 76 -17.64 13.45 8.88
N LEU A 77 -18.82 14.07 8.90
CA LEU A 77 -20.04 13.44 9.41
C LEU A 77 -20.59 12.35 8.50
N LYS A 78 -20.50 12.50 7.17
CA LYS A 78 -21.07 11.54 6.21
C LYS A 78 -20.48 10.13 6.39
N PRO A 79 -19.16 9.92 6.38
CA PRO A 79 -18.58 8.59 6.60
C PRO A 79 -18.93 7.99 7.98
N CYS A 80 -19.08 8.82 9.01
CA CYS A 80 -19.47 8.37 10.35
C CYS A 80 -20.90 7.85 10.39
N LYS A 81 -21.82 8.55 9.75
CA LYS A 81 -23.22 8.13 9.63
C LYS A 81 -23.34 6.84 8.79
N ASP A 82 -22.64 6.78 7.68
CA ASP A 82 -22.66 5.62 6.80
C ASP A 82 -22.10 4.38 7.54
N ALA A 83 -21.05 4.57 8.35
CA ALA A 83 -20.52 3.53 9.22
C ALA A 83 -21.52 3.06 10.29
N LEU A 84 -22.17 4.01 10.99
CA LEU A 84 -23.21 3.67 11.97
C LEU A 84 -24.33 2.87 11.34
N LYS A 85 -24.89 3.33 10.22
CA LYS A 85 -25.95 2.62 9.50
C LYS A 85 -25.49 1.23 9.08
N LYS A 86 -24.33 1.12 8.40
CA LYS A 86 -23.82 -0.16 7.89
C LYS A 86 -23.57 -1.19 9.00
N LEU A 87 -23.06 -0.74 10.15
CA LEU A 87 -22.75 -1.61 11.27
C LEU A 87 -23.96 -2.04 12.08
N THR A 88 -25.07 -1.29 12.03
CA THR A 88 -26.31 -1.65 12.76
C THR A 88 -27.29 -2.49 11.95
N VAL A 89 -27.21 -2.46 10.61
CA VAL A 89 -28.06 -3.26 9.72
C VAL A 89 -28.15 -4.75 10.11
N PRO A 90 -27.05 -5.47 10.42
CA PRO A 90 -27.12 -6.89 10.80
C PRO A 90 -27.94 -7.14 12.07
N PHE A 91 -28.08 -6.11 12.93
CA PHE A 91 -28.79 -6.21 14.22
C PHE A 91 -30.25 -5.72 14.13
N GLU A 92 -30.72 -5.30 12.96
CA GLU A 92 -32.13 -5.01 12.69
C GLU A 92 -32.95 -6.28 12.62
N THR A 93 -32.31 -7.38 12.19
CA THR A 93 -32.89 -8.73 12.15
C THR A 93 -32.81 -9.37 13.55
N ARG A 94 -33.85 -10.06 13.95
CA ARG A 94 -33.84 -10.77 15.23
C ARG A 94 -32.75 -11.85 15.23
N GLN A 95 -32.03 -11.99 16.35
CA GLN A 95 -30.97 -12.98 16.49
C GLN A 95 -31.42 -14.41 16.10
N LYS A 96 -32.64 -14.78 16.42
CA LYS A 96 -33.21 -16.11 16.06
C LYS A 96 -33.34 -16.29 14.57
N GLU A 97 -33.75 -15.27 13.83
CA GLU A 97 -33.88 -15.30 12.36
C GLU A 97 -32.50 -15.44 11.72
N LEU A 98 -31.50 -14.71 12.21
CA LEU A 98 -30.14 -14.83 11.73
C LEU A 98 -29.56 -16.25 11.97
N LEU A 99 -29.82 -16.85 13.12
CA LEU A 99 -29.39 -18.21 13.39
C LEU A 99 -30.06 -19.24 12.47
N VAL A 100 -31.32 -19.01 12.09
CA VAL A 100 -32.01 -19.85 11.08
C VAL A 100 -31.34 -19.69 9.71
N ASP A 101 -31.07 -18.46 9.28
CA ASP A 101 -30.36 -18.17 8.01
C ASP A 101 -28.97 -18.83 7.99
N MET A 102 -28.22 -18.70 9.09
CA MET A 102 -26.93 -19.38 9.24
C MET A 102 -27.08 -20.91 9.16
N ALA A 103 -28.11 -21.50 9.79
CA ALA A 103 -28.34 -22.93 9.72
C ALA A 103 -28.68 -23.40 8.30
N VAL A 104 -29.42 -22.60 7.53
CA VAL A 104 -29.70 -22.88 6.10
C VAL A 104 -28.45 -22.81 5.25
N MET A 105 -27.54 -21.88 5.54
CA MET A 105 -26.26 -21.72 4.81
C MET A 105 -25.21 -22.75 5.22
N ALA A 106 -25.26 -23.25 6.45
CA ALA A 106 -24.22 -24.11 7.01
C ALA A 106 -23.90 -25.35 6.16
N PRO A 107 -24.85 -26.10 5.58
CA PRO A 107 -24.51 -27.25 4.75
C PRO A 107 -23.67 -26.90 3.53
N ALA A 108 -23.96 -25.78 2.86
CA ALA A 108 -23.19 -25.32 1.71
C ALA A 108 -21.77 -24.87 2.11
N MET A 109 -21.66 -24.18 3.24
CA MET A 109 -20.36 -23.74 3.77
C MET A 109 -19.50 -24.92 4.24
N LEU A 110 -20.10 -25.91 4.90
CA LEU A 110 -19.43 -27.15 5.30
C LEU A 110 -18.97 -27.95 4.07
N ALA A 111 -19.82 -28.08 3.06
CA ALA A 111 -19.43 -28.75 1.82
C ALA A 111 -18.27 -28.02 1.13
N LEU A 112 -18.23 -26.68 1.14
CA LEU A 112 -17.12 -25.91 0.58
C LEU A 112 -15.83 -26.14 1.37
N THR A 113 -15.89 -26.18 2.70
CA THR A 113 -14.70 -26.47 3.54
C THR A 113 -14.20 -27.90 3.31
N ASP A 114 -15.07 -28.87 3.20
CA ASP A 114 -14.73 -30.27 2.91
C ASP A 114 -14.08 -30.42 1.53
N LEU A 115 -14.65 -29.76 0.51
CA LEU A 115 -14.06 -29.71 -0.84
C LEU A 115 -12.69 -29.07 -0.84
N THR A 116 -12.52 -27.99 -0.08
CA THR A 116 -11.22 -27.30 0.03
C THR A 116 -10.19 -28.21 0.70
N ALA A 117 -10.56 -28.90 1.78
CA ALA A 117 -9.69 -29.84 2.47
C ALA A 117 -9.29 -31.01 1.55
N GLU A 118 -10.26 -31.59 0.83
CA GLU A 118 -10.00 -32.68 -0.10
C GLU A 118 -9.15 -32.22 -1.30
N PHE A 119 -9.39 -31.02 -1.85
CA PHE A 119 -8.55 -30.45 -2.88
C PHE A 119 -7.10 -30.30 -2.40
N THR A 120 -6.91 -29.71 -1.20
CA THR A 120 -5.57 -29.53 -0.62
C THR A 120 -4.85 -30.87 -0.47
N ARG A 121 -5.54 -31.88 0.05
CA ARG A 121 -4.99 -33.24 0.20
C ARG A 121 -4.59 -33.86 -1.14
N ARG A 122 -5.45 -33.77 -2.17
CA ARG A 122 -5.16 -34.30 -3.51
C ARG A 122 -4.05 -33.52 -4.20
N TYR A 123 -4.06 -32.21 -4.07
CA TYR A 123 -3.03 -31.33 -4.65
C TYR A 123 -1.65 -31.66 -4.07
N GLN A 124 -1.56 -31.83 -2.75
CA GLN A 124 -0.31 -32.22 -2.10
C GLN A 124 0.14 -33.62 -2.53
N ALA A 125 -0.76 -34.60 -2.59
CA ALA A 125 -0.43 -35.94 -3.07
C ALA A 125 0.07 -35.93 -4.52
N GLU A 126 -0.51 -35.11 -5.38
CA GLU A 126 -0.09 -34.99 -6.77
C GLU A 126 1.28 -34.29 -6.90
N LYS A 127 1.58 -33.28 -6.08
CA LYS A 127 2.91 -32.67 -6.01
C LYS A 127 3.97 -33.71 -5.62
N VAL A 128 3.71 -34.51 -4.58
CA VAL A 128 4.61 -35.60 -4.18
C VAL A 128 4.81 -36.63 -5.32
N ARG A 129 3.72 -37.04 -5.97
CA ARG A 129 3.78 -37.97 -7.11
C ARG A 129 4.64 -37.45 -8.27
N ARG A 130 4.61 -36.12 -8.49
CA ARG A 130 5.40 -35.44 -9.55
C ARG A 130 6.80 -35.05 -9.10
N ASN A 131 7.15 -35.28 -7.84
CA ASN A 131 8.38 -34.77 -7.23
C ASN A 131 8.54 -33.25 -7.46
N ALA A 132 7.46 -32.51 -7.21
CA ALA A 132 7.36 -31.06 -7.42
C ALA A 132 6.96 -30.36 -6.12
N MET A 133 7.45 -29.15 -5.94
CA MET A 133 7.10 -28.22 -4.86
C MET A 133 6.76 -26.87 -5.46
N ASP A 134 5.79 -26.16 -4.89
CA ASP A 134 5.58 -24.76 -5.15
C ASP A 134 6.39 -23.88 -4.15
N PHE A 135 6.38 -22.56 -4.35
CA PHE A 135 7.12 -21.66 -3.46
C PHE A 135 6.63 -21.69 -2.02
N SER A 136 5.31 -21.86 -1.83
CA SER A 136 4.73 -21.98 -0.48
C SER A 136 5.18 -23.25 0.23
N ASP A 137 5.31 -24.39 -0.48
CA ASP A 137 5.85 -25.62 0.10
C ASP A 137 7.28 -25.42 0.60
N GLN A 138 8.13 -24.71 -0.17
CA GLN A 138 9.51 -24.47 0.21
C GLN A 138 9.60 -23.72 1.54
N GLU A 139 8.79 -22.67 1.68
CA GLU A 139 8.73 -21.87 2.91
C GLU A 139 8.20 -22.71 4.10
N HIS A 140 7.13 -23.49 3.92
CA HIS A 140 6.55 -24.31 4.99
C HIS A 140 7.48 -25.46 5.40
N TYR A 141 8.08 -26.17 4.45
CA TYR A 141 9.06 -27.21 4.76
C TYR A 141 10.31 -26.64 5.44
N ALA A 142 10.73 -25.44 5.06
CA ALA A 142 11.82 -24.77 5.78
C ALA A 142 11.45 -24.52 7.25
N ILE A 143 10.23 -24.06 7.55
CA ILE A 143 9.74 -23.90 8.91
C ILE A 143 9.69 -25.24 9.67
N GLU A 144 9.14 -26.30 9.06
CA GLU A 144 9.07 -27.63 9.68
C GLU A 144 10.45 -28.18 10.05
N LEU A 145 11.46 -27.90 9.24
CA LEU A 145 12.84 -28.32 9.50
C LEU A 145 13.56 -27.45 10.52
N LEU A 146 13.30 -26.16 10.51
CA LEU A 146 14.04 -25.18 11.28
C LEU A 146 13.42 -24.88 12.66
N LEU A 147 12.12 -25.11 12.84
CA LEU A 147 11.40 -24.81 14.08
C LEU A 147 10.67 -26.03 14.62
N ALA A 148 10.80 -26.25 15.95
CA ALA A 148 10.02 -27.21 16.71
C ALA A 148 9.39 -26.48 17.90
N GLU A 149 8.06 -26.53 18.00
CA GLU A 149 7.30 -25.81 19.05
C GLU A 149 7.67 -24.32 19.14
N GLY A 150 7.94 -23.70 18.00
CA GLY A 150 8.33 -22.29 17.91
C GLY A 150 9.78 -21.97 18.31
N GLN A 151 10.60 -23.00 18.58
CA GLN A 151 12.01 -22.84 18.91
C GLN A 151 12.92 -23.39 17.81
N PRO A 152 14.10 -22.77 17.57
CA PRO A 152 15.06 -23.25 16.60
C PRO A 152 15.51 -24.69 16.88
N THR A 153 15.44 -25.56 15.87
CA THR A 153 15.94 -26.94 15.94
C THR A 153 17.46 -26.99 15.99
N GLU A 154 18.02 -28.17 16.22
CA GLU A 154 19.47 -28.37 16.13
C GLU A 154 19.98 -28.08 14.70
N LEU A 155 19.20 -28.44 13.68
CA LEU A 155 19.52 -28.10 12.30
C LEU A 155 19.55 -26.58 12.08
N ALA A 156 18.58 -25.84 12.62
CA ALA A 156 18.57 -24.38 12.54
C ALA A 156 19.84 -23.77 13.17
N ARG A 157 20.24 -24.26 14.34
CA ARG A 157 21.47 -23.82 15.01
C ARG A 157 22.73 -24.11 14.21
N GLN A 158 22.80 -25.29 13.58
CA GLN A 158 23.91 -25.65 12.68
C GLN A 158 23.96 -24.74 11.45
N VAL A 159 22.79 -24.41 10.86
CA VAL A 159 22.67 -23.48 9.74
C VAL A 159 23.10 -22.07 10.17
N ALA A 160 22.60 -21.60 11.32
CA ALA A 160 22.97 -20.30 11.90
C ALA A 160 24.50 -20.16 12.11
N GLY A 161 25.16 -21.25 12.50
CA GLY A 161 26.60 -21.29 12.68
C GLY A 161 27.43 -21.11 11.38
N ARG A 162 26.82 -21.34 10.22
CA ARG A 162 27.47 -21.18 8.91
C ARG A 162 27.56 -19.72 8.45
N TYR A 163 26.65 -18.86 8.94
CA TYR A 163 26.55 -17.47 8.52
C TYR A 163 27.21 -16.55 9.52
N ARG A 164 28.15 -15.75 9.07
CA ARG A 164 28.71 -14.66 9.86
C ARG A 164 27.71 -13.52 9.98
N GLU A 165 27.12 -13.15 8.86
CA GLU A 165 26.10 -12.10 8.73
C GLU A 165 24.98 -12.62 7.82
N ILE A 166 23.75 -12.22 8.10
CA ILE A 166 22.57 -12.45 7.26
C ILE A 166 22.04 -11.06 6.88
N MET A 167 22.01 -10.77 5.59
CA MET A 167 21.56 -9.49 5.06
C MET A 167 20.28 -9.70 4.27
N VAL A 168 19.22 -8.97 4.63
CA VAL A 168 17.92 -9.03 3.95
C VAL A 168 17.58 -7.65 3.43
N ASP A 169 17.44 -7.54 2.11
CA ASP A 169 17.00 -6.34 1.44
C ASP A 169 15.48 -6.34 1.24
N GLU A 170 14.88 -5.17 0.97
CA GLU A 170 13.44 -4.98 0.79
C GLU A 170 12.62 -5.62 1.92
N TYR A 171 13.09 -5.47 3.16
CA TYR A 171 12.51 -6.17 4.31
C TYR A 171 11.06 -5.81 4.60
N GLN A 172 10.56 -4.66 4.11
CA GLN A 172 9.14 -4.27 4.17
C GLN A 172 8.22 -5.21 3.37
N ASP A 173 8.78 -6.00 2.45
CA ASP A 173 8.04 -6.96 1.63
C ASP A 173 8.08 -8.39 2.19
N THR A 174 8.64 -8.57 3.39
CA THR A 174 8.72 -9.83 4.10
C THR A 174 7.36 -10.22 4.69
N ASN A 175 7.01 -11.51 4.63
CA ASN A 175 5.87 -12.08 5.34
C ASN A 175 6.29 -12.75 6.66
N ASP A 176 5.32 -13.14 7.50
CA ASP A 176 5.60 -13.79 8.80
C ASP A 176 6.38 -15.10 8.65
N VAL A 177 6.12 -15.90 7.60
CA VAL A 177 6.80 -17.16 7.34
C VAL A 177 8.29 -16.93 7.06
N GLN A 178 8.59 -16.00 6.17
CA GLN A 178 9.95 -15.61 5.83
C GLN A 178 10.68 -15.02 7.04
N ASN A 179 10.00 -14.18 7.81
CA ASN A 179 10.57 -13.62 9.05
C ASN A 179 10.93 -14.71 10.06
N CYS A 180 10.07 -15.72 10.24
CA CYS A 180 10.36 -16.87 11.10
C CYS A 180 11.59 -17.65 10.62
N ILE A 181 11.75 -17.84 9.30
CA ILE A 181 12.93 -18.50 8.73
C ILE A 181 14.19 -17.68 9.02
N PHE A 182 14.18 -16.36 8.76
CA PHE A 182 15.34 -15.50 9.02
C PHE A 182 15.73 -15.51 10.51
N SER A 183 14.75 -15.43 11.41
CA SER A 183 15.01 -15.53 12.86
C SER A 183 15.60 -16.88 13.24
N ALA A 184 15.05 -18.00 12.72
CA ALA A 184 15.49 -19.35 13.05
C ALA A 184 16.94 -19.65 12.63
N ILE A 185 17.40 -19.12 11.48
CA ILE A 185 18.76 -19.31 10.98
C ILE A 185 19.73 -18.23 11.41
N SER A 186 19.29 -17.29 12.24
CA SER A 186 20.14 -16.25 12.82
C SER A 186 20.63 -16.66 14.23
N ARG A 187 21.64 -15.96 14.75
CA ARG A 187 22.12 -16.11 16.12
C ARG A 187 21.33 -15.17 17.04
N GLN A 188 20.06 -15.52 17.30
CA GLN A 188 19.13 -14.66 18.06
C GLN A 188 19.05 -13.23 17.50
N GLU A 189 19.01 -13.12 16.18
CA GLU A 189 19.01 -11.87 15.40
C GLU A 189 20.26 -10.97 15.59
N GLN A 190 21.27 -11.38 16.34
CA GLN A 190 22.49 -10.58 16.56
C GLN A 190 23.35 -10.40 15.31
N ASN A 191 23.18 -11.27 14.31
CA ASN A 191 23.84 -11.20 13.02
C ASN A 191 22.87 -10.96 11.85
N LEU A 192 21.68 -10.42 12.14
CA LEU A 192 20.67 -10.12 11.14
C LEU A 192 20.71 -8.62 10.82
N PHE A 193 21.03 -8.29 9.57
CA PHE A 193 21.00 -6.94 9.04
C PHE A 193 19.85 -6.82 8.05
N THR A 194 18.91 -5.94 8.31
CA THR A 194 17.71 -5.74 7.47
C THR A 194 17.70 -4.33 6.89
N VAL A 195 17.42 -4.21 5.62
CA VAL A 195 17.27 -2.94 4.91
C VAL A 195 15.89 -2.90 4.29
N GLY A 196 15.25 -1.74 4.31
CA GLY A 196 13.94 -1.56 3.72
C GLY A 196 13.42 -0.14 3.85
N ASP A 197 12.31 0.11 3.20
CA ASP A 197 11.59 1.36 3.26
C ASP A 197 10.08 1.08 3.30
N VAL A 198 9.45 1.33 4.45
CA VAL A 198 8.00 1.07 4.64
C VAL A 198 7.14 1.82 3.62
N LYS A 199 7.58 2.99 3.16
CA LYS A 199 6.89 3.77 2.12
C LYS A 199 6.81 3.05 0.77
N GLN A 200 7.70 2.07 0.53
CA GLN A 200 7.77 1.26 -0.69
C GLN A 200 7.06 -0.09 -0.56
N SER A 201 6.37 -0.36 0.56
CA SER A 201 5.62 -1.61 0.74
C SER A 201 4.40 -1.67 -0.18
N ILE A 202 4.52 -2.40 -1.29
CA ILE A 202 3.48 -2.55 -2.31
C ILE A 202 3.03 -4.01 -2.52
N TYR A 203 3.59 -4.97 -1.76
CA TYR A 203 3.36 -6.41 -1.95
C TYR A 203 2.41 -7.05 -0.92
N ARG A 204 1.54 -6.27 -0.24
CA ARG A 204 0.51 -6.82 0.67
C ARG A 204 -0.37 -7.88 0.02
N PHE A 205 -0.67 -7.75 -1.27
CA PHE A 205 -1.42 -8.77 -2.00
C PHE A 205 -0.67 -10.11 -2.17
N ARG A 206 0.63 -10.14 -1.81
CA ARG A 206 1.47 -11.34 -1.69
C ARG A 206 1.77 -11.71 -0.23
N LEU A 207 0.93 -11.25 0.69
CA LEU A 207 1.03 -11.48 2.14
C LEU A 207 2.21 -10.79 2.81
N ALA A 208 2.90 -9.85 2.15
CA ALA A 208 3.88 -9.01 2.83
C ALA A 208 3.24 -8.22 3.96
N ASP A 209 3.90 -8.17 5.10
CA ASP A 209 3.46 -7.44 6.29
C ASP A 209 4.51 -6.41 6.73
N PRO A 210 4.37 -5.14 6.33
CA PRO A 210 5.31 -4.09 6.70
C PRO A 210 5.35 -3.82 8.21
N THR A 211 4.36 -4.30 8.98
CA THR A 211 4.37 -4.15 10.44
C THR A 211 5.51 -4.92 11.09
N ILE A 212 6.02 -5.97 10.44
CA ILE A 212 7.21 -6.71 10.88
C ILE A 212 8.42 -5.76 10.93
N PHE A 213 8.62 -5.00 9.86
CA PHE A 213 9.70 -4.01 9.79
C PHE A 213 9.48 -2.85 10.75
N LEU A 214 8.25 -2.32 10.83
CA LEU A 214 7.89 -1.24 11.74
C LEU A 214 8.11 -1.60 13.22
N ARG A 215 7.86 -2.85 13.63
CA ARG A 215 8.16 -3.31 14.98
C ARG A 215 9.65 -3.17 15.30
N LYS A 216 10.53 -3.58 14.38
CA LYS A 216 11.99 -3.41 14.53
C LYS A 216 12.38 -1.92 14.51
N TYR A 217 11.83 -1.15 13.57
CA TYR A 217 12.08 0.29 13.46
C TYR A 217 11.75 1.05 14.75
N ASN A 218 10.63 0.72 15.39
CA ASN A 218 10.19 1.37 16.62
C ASN A 218 10.93 0.87 17.87
N ALA A 219 11.39 -0.39 17.86
CA ALA A 219 12.07 -0.99 19.00
C ALA A 219 13.58 -0.70 19.03
N TYR A 220 14.21 -0.50 17.87
CA TYR A 220 15.65 -0.34 17.77
C TYR A 220 16.11 1.07 18.10
N THR A 221 17.21 1.19 18.83
CA THR A 221 17.83 2.45 19.23
C THR A 221 18.54 3.11 18.02
N PRO A 222 18.44 4.44 17.82
CA PRO A 222 19.26 5.12 16.82
C PRO A 222 20.75 4.81 17.01
N ALA A 223 21.46 4.53 15.91
CA ALA A 223 22.86 4.07 15.96
C ALA A 223 23.80 5.00 16.73
N ALA A 224 23.54 6.31 16.71
CA ALA A 224 24.33 7.31 17.46
C ALA A 224 24.15 7.21 18.99
N GLN A 225 23.11 6.52 19.47
CA GLN A 225 22.76 6.40 20.89
C GLN A 225 22.85 4.96 21.39
N ALA A 226 23.03 3.99 20.49
CA ALA A 226 23.06 2.57 20.83
C ALA A 226 24.41 2.17 21.41
N GLU A 227 24.39 1.41 22.49
CA GLU A 227 25.56 0.76 23.09
C GLU A 227 25.98 -0.48 22.27
N ASP A 228 27.20 -0.97 22.52
CA ASP A 228 27.67 -2.19 21.87
C ASP A 228 26.82 -3.39 22.24
N GLY A 229 26.43 -4.17 21.21
CA GLY A 229 25.55 -5.33 21.36
C GLY A 229 24.05 -5.02 21.39
N GLN A 230 23.65 -3.74 21.41
CA GLN A 230 22.23 -3.37 21.31
C GLN A 230 21.75 -3.36 19.86
N PRO A 231 20.50 -3.78 19.61
CA PRO A 231 19.85 -3.58 18.31
C PRO A 231 19.80 -2.10 17.95
N ARG A 232 20.27 -1.77 16.75
CA ARG A 232 20.38 -0.38 16.31
C ARG A 232 19.78 -0.15 14.96
N LYS A 233 19.23 1.06 14.73
CA LYS A 233 18.75 1.51 13.43
C LYS A 233 19.60 2.64 12.88
N VAL A 234 19.79 2.61 11.55
CA VAL A 234 20.44 3.67 10.77
C VAL A 234 19.42 4.19 9.76
N LEU A 235 19.19 5.50 9.75
CA LEU A 235 18.30 6.14 8.80
C LEU A 235 19.12 6.59 7.58
N LEU A 236 18.77 6.06 6.41
CA LEU A 236 19.33 6.45 5.13
C LEU A 236 18.40 7.49 4.49
N SER A 237 18.57 8.75 4.84
CA SER A 237 17.66 9.82 4.42
C SER A 237 18.01 10.44 3.07
N GLN A 238 19.21 10.20 2.53
CA GLN A 238 19.66 10.81 1.29
C GLN A 238 19.40 9.92 0.08
N ASN A 239 18.82 10.51 -0.96
CA ASN A 239 18.59 9.86 -2.25
C ASN A 239 19.64 10.35 -3.27
N PHE A 240 20.39 9.40 -3.82
CA PHE A 240 21.44 9.64 -4.81
C PHE A 240 21.02 9.28 -6.24
N ARG A 241 19.77 8.89 -6.45
CA ARG A 241 19.24 8.43 -7.75
C ARG A 241 18.44 9.50 -8.48
N SER A 242 17.64 10.28 -7.73
CA SER A 242 16.67 11.21 -8.29
C SER A 242 17.15 12.67 -8.17
N ARG A 243 16.64 13.53 -9.05
CA ARG A 243 16.81 14.97 -8.91
C ARG A 243 15.93 15.53 -7.79
N ALA A 244 16.33 16.69 -7.25
CA ALA A 244 15.64 17.33 -6.13
C ALA A 244 14.16 17.59 -6.41
N SER A 245 13.80 18.06 -7.60
CA SER A 245 12.42 18.35 -8.01
C SER A 245 11.51 17.11 -7.95
N VAL A 246 12.02 15.93 -8.30
CA VAL A 246 11.29 14.66 -8.21
C VAL A 246 11.03 14.29 -6.75
N LEU A 247 12.05 14.44 -5.91
CA LEU A 247 11.94 14.17 -4.48
C LEU A 247 10.98 15.13 -3.79
N ASP A 248 11.02 16.41 -4.15
CA ASP A 248 10.12 17.43 -3.60
C ASP A 248 8.66 17.16 -4.00
N ALA A 249 8.40 16.74 -5.23
CA ALA A 249 7.07 16.33 -5.67
C ALA A 249 6.58 15.09 -4.89
N CYS A 250 7.42 14.07 -4.70
CA CYS A 250 7.09 12.91 -3.89
C CYS A 250 6.82 13.31 -2.43
N ASN A 251 7.68 14.14 -1.85
CA ASN A 251 7.50 14.65 -0.48
C ASN A 251 6.17 15.39 -0.31
N ALA A 252 5.81 16.26 -1.27
CA ALA A 252 4.55 17.01 -1.21
C ALA A 252 3.32 16.09 -1.26
N ILE A 253 3.37 15.06 -2.10
CA ILE A 253 2.29 14.06 -2.19
C ILE A 253 2.20 13.25 -0.90
N PHE A 254 3.30 12.66 -0.42
CA PHE A 254 3.30 11.82 0.78
C PHE A 254 2.90 12.61 2.03
N GLN A 255 3.37 13.85 2.16
CA GLN A 255 2.99 14.72 3.28
C GLN A 255 1.47 15.00 3.32
N SER A 256 0.84 14.99 2.15
CA SER A 256 -0.61 15.25 2.03
C SER A 256 -1.47 14.01 2.29
N ILE A 257 -1.00 12.80 1.95
CA ILE A 257 -1.82 11.59 1.94
C ILE A 257 -1.37 10.51 2.92
N MET A 258 -0.09 10.49 3.36
CA MET A 258 0.43 9.45 4.21
C MET A 258 0.21 9.77 5.69
N SER A 259 -0.38 8.82 6.40
CA SER A 259 -0.59 8.86 7.84
C SER A 259 -0.51 7.45 8.41
N ALA A 260 -0.36 7.31 9.72
CA ALA A 260 -0.40 6.02 10.40
C ALA A 260 -1.66 5.19 10.08
N GLU A 261 -2.76 5.84 9.66
CA GLU A 261 -3.99 5.16 9.28
C GLU A 261 -4.03 4.69 7.83
N MET A 262 -3.38 5.43 6.92
CA MET A 262 -3.37 5.13 5.48
C MET A 262 -2.09 4.45 5.01
N GLY A 263 -0.97 4.73 5.64
CA GLY A 263 0.36 4.24 5.28
C GLY A 263 1.11 3.56 6.43
N GLU A 264 0.42 3.32 7.57
CA GLU A 264 0.97 2.69 8.77
C GLU A 264 2.04 3.50 9.49
N MET A 265 2.45 4.62 8.92
CA MET A 265 3.38 5.56 9.52
C MET A 265 3.00 6.99 9.13
N ASP A 266 3.31 7.95 10.00
CA ASP A 266 3.17 9.35 9.70
C ASP A 266 4.38 9.83 8.88
N TYR A 267 4.14 10.72 7.91
CA TYR A 267 5.21 11.27 7.08
C TYR A 267 5.78 12.53 7.70
N GLY A 268 6.83 12.36 8.49
CA GLY A 268 7.52 13.43 9.21
C GLY A 268 8.87 13.83 8.57
N PRO A 269 9.65 14.64 9.27
CA PRO A 269 10.99 15.05 8.82
C PRO A 269 11.98 13.88 8.65
N GLU A 270 11.82 12.79 9.44
CA GLU A 270 12.70 11.61 9.37
C GLU A 270 12.41 10.76 8.14
N GLU A 271 11.16 10.76 7.65
CA GLU A 271 10.70 10.00 6.49
C GLU A 271 10.90 10.74 5.16
N ARG A 272 11.22 12.04 5.26
CA ARG A 272 11.41 12.90 4.09
C ARG A 272 12.56 12.43 3.22
N LEU A 273 12.33 12.42 1.90
CA LEU A 273 13.37 12.15 0.91
C LEU A 273 14.26 13.38 0.75
N ASN A 274 15.56 13.25 0.99
CA ASN A 274 16.52 14.32 0.89
C ASN A 274 17.44 14.12 -0.33
N PHE A 275 17.70 15.20 -1.06
CA PHE A 275 18.57 15.16 -2.22
C PHE A 275 20.03 14.98 -1.82
N GLY A 276 20.67 13.90 -2.28
CA GLY A 276 22.06 13.58 -2.02
C GLY A 276 22.96 13.60 -3.28
N ALA A 277 22.36 13.62 -4.48
CA ALA A 277 23.09 13.51 -5.75
C ALA A 277 23.68 14.86 -6.23
N ALA A 278 24.41 15.56 -5.37
CA ALA A 278 25.02 16.87 -5.67
C ALA A 278 25.99 16.85 -6.86
N TYR A 279 26.41 15.67 -7.29
CA TYR A 279 27.25 15.47 -8.48
C TYR A 279 26.48 15.55 -9.81
N TYR A 280 25.14 15.60 -9.78
CA TYR A 280 24.37 15.77 -11.01
C TYR A 280 24.62 17.15 -11.61
N PRO A 281 24.83 17.22 -12.95
CA PRO A 281 25.03 18.50 -13.60
C PRO A 281 23.77 19.38 -13.46
N PRO A 282 23.93 20.71 -13.30
CA PRO A 282 22.80 21.63 -13.26
C PRO A 282 21.92 21.48 -14.51
N HIS A 283 20.61 21.56 -14.31
CA HIS A 283 19.61 21.52 -15.38
C HIS A 283 18.40 22.35 -14.96
N ASP A 284 18.02 23.30 -15.80
CA ASP A 284 16.98 24.29 -15.47
C ASP A 284 15.55 23.74 -15.56
N ASP A 285 15.34 22.72 -16.41
CA ASP A 285 14.02 22.11 -16.63
C ASP A 285 13.97 20.69 -16.03
N THR A 286 13.77 20.62 -14.74
CA THR A 286 13.65 19.35 -13.99
C THR A 286 12.35 19.23 -13.19
N ALA A 287 11.37 20.10 -13.46
CA ALA A 287 10.12 20.14 -12.72
C ALA A 287 9.31 18.84 -12.90
N ALA A 288 8.73 18.35 -11.81
CA ALA A 288 7.73 17.30 -11.90
C ALA A 288 6.42 17.89 -12.48
N GLU A 289 5.87 17.24 -13.49
CA GLU A 289 4.66 17.69 -14.17
C GLU A 289 3.45 16.90 -13.70
N PHE A 290 2.34 17.59 -13.45
CA PHE A 290 1.04 16.98 -13.21
C PHE A 290 0.09 17.38 -14.34
N HIS A 291 -0.42 16.40 -15.09
CA HIS A 291 -1.33 16.61 -16.20
C HIS A 291 -2.72 16.10 -15.87
N LEU A 292 -3.71 16.97 -15.95
CA LEU A 292 -5.12 16.62 -15.82
C LEU A 292 -5.77 16.65 -17.20
N ILE A 293 -6.29 15.50 -17.66
CA ILE A 293 -7.00 15.38 -18.93
C ILE A 293 -8.49 15.36 -18.61
N ASP A 294 -9.19 16.45 -18.91
CA ASP A 294 -10.64 16.50 -18.81
C ASP A 294 -11.28 15.82 -20.02
N VAL A 295 -12.15 14.87 -19.75
CA VAL A 295 -12.88 14.08 -20.75
C VAL A 295 -14.39 14.13 -20.54
N SER A 296 -14.85 15.13 -19.76
CA SER A 296 -16.28 15.26 -19.40
C SER A 296 -17.18 15.65 -20.57
N ASP A 297 -16.66 16.37 -21.59
CA ASP A 297 -17.43 16.91 -22.71
C ASP A 297 -17.49 15.96 -23.93
N THR A 298 -17.09 14.70 -23.77
CA THR A 298 -17.14 13.74 -24.89
C THR A 298 -18.51 13.09 -24.97
N GLU A 299 -19.28 13.43 -26.00
CA GLU A 299 -20.59 12.84 -26.32
C GLU A 299 -20.51 11.49 -27.07
N GLU A 300 -19.30 10.96 -27.30
CA GLU A 300 -19.12 9.69 -28.01
C GLU A 300 -19.48 8.48 -27.12
N GLU A 301 -20.42 7.68 -27.57
CA GLU A 301 -20.91 6.46 -26.91
C GLU A 301 -19.81 5.41 -26.63
N HIS A 302 -18.65 5.49 -27.31
CA HIS A 302 -17.53 4.56 -27.22
C HIS A 302 -16.18 5.25 -26.97
N PHE A 303 -16.17 6.19 -26.04
CA PHE A 303 -14.95 6.94 -25.73
C PHE A 303 -13.91 6.08 -24.98
N ASP A 304 -12.78 5.81 -25.64
CA ASP A 304 -11.66 5.08 -25.00
C ASP A 304 -10.70 6.05 -24.28
N ARG A 305 -10.93 6.23 -22.99
CA ARG A 305 -10.09 7.05 -22.10
C ARG A 305 -8.62 6.62 -22.16
N THR A 306 -8.35 5.31 -22.27
CA THR A 306 -6.99 4.78 -22.36
C THR A 306 -6.29 5.22 -23.63
N ALA A 307 -7.01 5.28 -24.75
CA ALA A 307 -6.44 5.75 -26.00
C ALA A 307 -6.12 7.25 -25.99
N VAL A 308 -6.91 8.06 -25.27
CA VAL A 308 -6.62 9.50 -25.09
C VAL A 308 -5.38 9.71 -24.23
N GLU A 309 -5.31 9.03 -23.08
CA GLU A 309 -4.16 9.04 -22.19
C GLU A 309 -2.88 8.61 -22.93
N ALA A 310 -2.95 7.50 -23.69
CA ALA A 310 -1.84 6.99 -24.46
C ALA A 310 -1.33 7.98 -25.54
N ARG A 311 -2.25 8.63 -26.25
CA ARG A 311 -1.91 9.68 -27.24
C ARG A 311 -1.28 10.90 -26.60
N PHE A 312 -1.79 11.31 -25.42
CA PHE A 312 -1.21 12.42 -24.66
C PHE A 312 0.24 12.12 -24.28
N VAL A 313 0.48 10.96 -23.66
CA VAL A 313 1.82 10.52 -23.25
C VAL A 313 2.77 10.42 -24.45
N ALA A 314 2.34 9.80 -25.56
CA ALA A 314 3.14 9.70 -26.78
C ALA A 314 3.51 11.08 -27.33
N ASN A 315 2.57 12.03 -27.34
CA ASN A 315 2.82 13.41 -27.78
C ASN A 315 3.81 14.14 -26.85
N ARG A 316 3.72 13.92 -25.52
CA ARG A 316 4.64 14.54 -24.57
C ARG A 316 6.07 14.02 -24.74
N ILE A 317 6.23 12.69 -24.84
CA ILE A 317 7.53 12.06 -25.13
C ILE A 317 8.10 12.60 -26.44
N ARG A 318 7.30 12.63 -27.50
CA ARG A 318 7.74 13.14 -28.81
C ARG A 318 8.24 14.58 -28.70
N ARG A 319 7.47 15.44 -28.05
CA ARG A 319 7.87 16.84 -27.85
C ARG A 319 9.21 16.96 -27.13
N MET A 320 9.43 16.16 -26.06
CA MET A 320 10.71 16.18 -25.35
C MET A 320 11.89 15.74 -26.22
N LEU A 321 11.68 14.74 -27.07
CA LEU A 321 12.69 14.30 -28.05
C LEU A 321 13.00 15.39 -29.07
N ASP A 322 11.97 16.05 -29.64
CA ASP A 322 12.11 17.11 -30.66
C ASP A 322 12.78 18.38 -30.10
N GLU A 323 12.39 18.78 -28.90
CA GLU A 323 12.97 19.92 -28.17
C GLU A 323 14.41 19.65 -27.70
N GLY A 324 14.84 18.38 -27.78
CA GLY A 324 16.16 17.96 -27.35
C GLY A 324 16.34 18.02 -25.84
N TYR A 325 15.31 17.65 -25.08
CA TYR A 325 15.37 17.57 -23.64
C TYR A 325 16.59 16.80 -23.17
N CYS A 326 17.27 17.29 -22.14
CA CYS A 326 18.53 16.71 -21.68
C CYS A 326 18.34 15.88 -20.42
N VAL A 327 19.05 14.78 -20.35
CA VAL A 327 19.15 13.89 -19.18
C VAL A 327 20.59 13.75 -18.71
N ASN A 328 20.80 13.23 -17.51
CA ASN A 328 22.14 12.94 -17.01
C ASN A 328 22.77 11.78 -17.80
N GLY A 329 23.89 12.01 -18.44
CA GLY A 329 24.63 11.01 -19.23
C GLY A 329 25.85 10.40 -18.51
N GLY A 330 26.01 10.67 -17.22
CA GLY A 330 27.20 10.24 -16.46
C GLY A 330 28.30 11.31 -16.45
N ASP A 331 28.83 11.64 -17.61
CA ASP A 331 29.89 12.66 -17.77
C ASP A 331 29.33 14.09 -18.03
N GLY A 332 28.04 14.27 -17.94
CA GLY A 332 27.35 15.53 -18.21
C GLY A 332 25.93 15.35 -18.73
N LEU A 333 25.33 16.42 -19.23
CA LEU A 333 24.01 16.35 -19.86
C LEU A 333 24.13 15.83 -21.29
N ARG A 334 23.24 14.91 -21.68
CA ARG A 334 23.02 14.48 -23.05
C ARG A 334 21.55 14.64 -23.46
N ARG A 335 21.27 14.73 -24.75
CA ARG A 335 19.90 14.67 -25.24
C ARG A 335 19.25 13.34 -24.87
N CYS A 336 17.97 13.38 -24.51
CA CYS A 336 17.23 12.18 -24.23
C CYS A 336 16.97 11.37 -25.51
N THR A 337 16.87 10.07 -25.32
CA THR A 337 16.51 9.07 -26.33
C THR A 337 15.26 8.32 -25.87
N PRO A 338 14.57 7.56 -26.72
CA PRO A 338 13.40 6.79 -26.33
C PRO A 338 13.64 5.86 -25.13
N GLU A 339 14.86 5.38 -24.93
CA GLU A 339 15.27 4.48 -23.84
C GLU A 339 15.27 5.16 -22.46
N ASP A 340 15.26 6.47 -22.42
CA ASP A 340 15.23 7.24 -21.17
C ASP A 340 13.82 7.39 -20.58
N PHE A 341 12.79 6.92 -21.26
CA PHE A 341 11.40 7.04 -20.84
C PHE A 341 10.85 5.72 -20.31
N VAL A 342 10.26 5.76 -19.12
CA VAL A 342 9.56 4.63 -18.51
C VAL A 342 8.12 5.04 -18.19
N ILE A 343 7.15 4.22 -18.64
CA ILE A 343 5.74 4.41 -18.36
C ILE A 343 5.31 3.38 -17.31
N LEU A 344 5.00 3.84 -16.10
CA LEU A 344 4.55 3.00 -15.00
C LEU A 344 3.02 2.97 -14.94
N MET A 345 2.44 1.77 -14.87
CA MET A 345 1.00 1.57 -14.80
C MET A 345 0.65 0.50 -13.77
N ARG A 346 -0.45 0.70 -13.07
CA ARG A 346 -0.96 -0.30 -12.12
C ARG A 346 -1.40 -1.60 -12.80
N SER A 347 -1.98 -1.52 -14.01
CA SER A 347 -2.49 -2.67 -14.78
C SER A 347 -2.08 -2.55 -16.25
N PRO A 348 -0.86 -2.93 -16.60
CA PRO A 348 -0.33 -2.72 -17.95
C PRO A 348 -1.04 -3.59 -19.01
N ARG A 349 -1.45 -4.83 -18.68
CA ARG A 349 -1.98 -5.80 -19.67
C ARG A 349 -3.15 -5.26 -20.50
N SER A 350 -4.13 -4.61 -19.86
CA SER A 350 -5.30 -4.06 -20.54
C SER A 350 -5.00 -2.77 -21.34
N ARG A 351 -3.96 -2.05 -20.97
CA ARG A 351 -3.59 -0.73 -21.52
C ARG A 351 -2.47 -0.80 -22.54
N LEU A 352 -1.63 -1.83 -22.50
CA LEU A 352 -0.43 -1.97 -23.32
C LEU A 352 -0.71 -1.78 -24.81
N LYS A 353 -1.81 -2.35 -25.33
CA LYS A 353 -2.17 -2.24 -26.75
C LYS A 353 -2.38 -0.78 -27.19
N ALA A 354 -3.08 0.01 -26.39
CA ALA A 354 -3.35 1.42 -26.70
C ALA A 354 -2.06 2.25 -26.67
N PHE A 355 -1.22 2.05 -25.63
CA PHE A 355 0.06 2.75 -25.51
C PHE A 355 1.04 2.36 -26.62
N SER A 356 1.18 1.06 -26.91
CA SER A 356 2.03 0.60 -28.02
C SER A 356 1.59 1.16 -29.36
N ALA A 357 0.28 1.19 -29.63
CA ALA A 357 -0.26 1.78 -30.86
C ALA A 357 0.00 3.28 -30.95
N ALA A 358 -0.19 4.02 -29.84
CA ALA A 358 0.02 5.46 -29.81
C ALA A 358 1.50 5.83 -29.99
N LEU A 359 2.42 5.08 -29.40
CA LEU A 359 3.86 5.30 -29.54
C LEU A 359 4.36 4.91 -30.95
N ALA A 360 3.90 3.77 -31.50
CA ALA A 360 4.24 3.35 -32.85
C ALA A 360 3.74 4.32 -33.93
N ALA A 361 2.54 4.88 -33.76
CA ALA A 361 1.96 5.84 -34.68
C ALA A 361 2.72 7.18 -34.78
N ARG A 362 3.60 7.45 -33.79
CA ARG A 362 4.39 8.67 -33.68
C ARG A 362 5.88 8.45 -33.96
N GLU A 363 6.24 7.55 -34.89
CA GLU A 363 7.60 7.28 -35.38
C GLU A 363 8.31 6.03 -34.82
N ASN A 364 7.66 4.87 -34.91
CA ASN A 364 8.30 3.58 -34.65
C ASN A 364 9.03 3.48 -33.28
N LEU A 365 8.52 4.16 -32.28
CA LEU A 365 9.03 3.99 -30.92
C LEU A 365 8.70 2.57 -30.48
N ALA A 366 9.69 1.70 -30.43
CA ALA A 366 9.54 0.34 -29.95
C ALA A 366 9.21 0.38 -28.45
N VAL A 367 8.19 -0.37 -28.05
CA VAL A 367 7.83 -0.52 -26.64
C VAL A 367 8.37 -1.82 -26.11
N TYR A 368 9.27 -1.75 -25.14
CA TYR A 368 9.74 -2.93 -24.41
C TYR A 368 8.94 -3.06 -23.13
N GLN A 369 8.21 -4.15 -22.97
CA GLN A 369 7.54 -4.47 -21.73
C GLN A 369 8.56 -5.11 -20.77
N ALA A 370 9.06 -4.36 -19.81
CA ALA A 370 9.84 -4.93 -18.71
C ALA A 370 8.93 -5.66 -17.74
N GLY A 371 9.15 -6.97 -17.59
CA GLY A 371 8.76 -7.76 -16.44
C GLY A 371 7.28 -7.91 -16.12
N GLY A 372 6.63 -8.78 -16.81
CA GLY A 372 5.57 -9.58 -16.16
C GLY A 372 6.12 -10.98 -15.96
N VAL A 373 6.15 -11.46 -14.76
CA VAL A 373 6.67 -12.78 -14.34
C VAL A 373 5.94 -13.97 -15.00
N TYR A 374 5.14 -13.75 -16.03
CA TYR A 374 4.24 -14.77 -16.60
C TYR A 374 4.44 -15.06 -18.10
N ASP A 375 5.50 -14.58 -18.73
CA ASP A 375 5.82 -15.03 -20.08
C ASP A 375 7.35 -15.25 -20.26
N ALA A 376 7.91 -16.07 -19.40
CA ALA A 376 9.32 -16.51 -19.47
C ALA A 376 9.66 -17.31 -20.75
N GLY A 377 8.74 -17.45 -21.68
CA GLY A 377 8.90 -18.20 -22.92
C GLY A 377 9.28 -17.39 -24.17
N LYS A 378 9.22 -16.03 -24.09
CA LYS A 378 9.43 -15.19 -25.29
C LYS A 378 10.36 -13.98 -25.10
N LEU A 379 11.00 -13.84 -23.97
CA LEU A 379 12.05 -12.84 -23.81
C LEU A 379 13.35 -13.40 -24.39
N ASP A 380 13.76 -12.81 -25.49
CA ASP A 380 15.11 -13.04 -26.02
C ASP A 380 16.12 -12.60 -24.95
N ARG A 381 16.81 -13.58 -24.34
CA ARG A 381 17.85 -13.35 -23.32
C ARG A 381 18.93 -12.37 -23.76
N LYS A 382 19.05 -12.14 -25.08
CA LYS A 382 20.00 -11.22 -25.67
C LYS A 382 19.61 -9.76 -25.40
N ALA A 383 18.31 -9.44 -25.46
CA ALA A 383 17.79 -8.10 -25.14
C ALA A 383 17.94 -7.74 -23.65
N LEU A 384 17.94 -8.74 -22.75
CA LEU A 384 18.10 -8.51 -21.31
C LEU A 384 19.57 -8.24 -20.92
N ASN A 385 20.51 -8.86 -21.62
CA ASN A 385 21.96 -8.66 -21.37
C ASN A 385 22.49 -7.34 -21.96
N ASP A 386 21.77 -6.73 -22.92
CA ASP A 386 22.15 -5.45 -23.49
C ASP A 386 21.61 -4.25 -22.69
N VAL A 387 20.78 -4.52 -21.64
CA VAL A 387 20.18 -3.50 -20.75
C VAL A 387 20.75 -3.55 -19.32
N LEU A 388 21.48 -4.61 -18.96
CA LEU A 388 22.22 -4.74 -17.70
C LEU A 388 23.71 -4.44 -17.90
#